data_332c9bc7503eba00e461f0ef9e525058
#
_entry.id   332c9bc7503eba00e461f0ef9e525058
#
_cell.length_a   1.000
_cell.length_b   1.000
_cell.length_c   1.000
_cell.angle_alpha   90.00
_cell.angle_beta   90.00
_cell.angle_gamma   90.00
#
_symmetry.space_group_name_H-M   'P 1'
#
loop_
_entity.id
_entity.type
_entity.pdbx_description
1 polymer ?
#
loop_
_entity_poly.entity_id
_entity_poly.type
_entity_poly.pdbx_seq_one_letter_code
_entity_poly.pdbx_strand_id
1 'polypeptide(L)'
;FFGWGPPYRHSFSDWILGALAKGQFIHLFKDVFYSPIYIPKLIEATHGLIEAGQSGVFNIVSGERISKYQFGIHLCSVFGYEERLLIPSYLSGSDSLVARPMDMSLSNNKLKCCDVASVPCIRTMLEAMAADRDVAELLRRVER
;
A
#
# COMPACT_ATOMS: atom_id res chain seq x y z
N PHE A 1 -3.12 -1.63 4.11
CA PHE A 1 -2.56 -0.27 4.13
C PHE A 1 -1.05 -0.29 3.86
N PHE A 2 -0.50 0.86 3.47
CA PHE A 2 0.93 1.07 3.24
C PHE A 2 1.37 2.43 3.79
N GLY A 3 2.68 2.63 3.94
CA GLY A 3 3.30 3.85 4.47
C GLY A 3 4.64 3.53 5.09
N TRP A 4 5.31 4.55 5.62
CA TRP A 4 6.57 4.39 6.33
C TRP A 4 6.32 3.71 7.68
N GLY A 5 6.96 2.57 7.90
CA GLY A 5 6.89 1.83 9.17
C GLY A 5 8.00 2.24 10.14
N PRO A 6 7.87 1.90 11.43
CA PRO A 6 8.93 2.09 12.39
C PRO A 6 10.14 1.17 12.09
N PRO A 7 11.35 1.51 12.57
CA PRO A 7 12.58 0.77 12.25
C PRO A 7 12.55 -0.73 12.58
N TYR A 8 11.76 -1.10 13.59
CA TYR A 8 11.63 -2.48 14.08
C TYR A 8 10.55 -3.29 13.36
N ARG A 9 9.72 -2.66 12.52
CA ARG A 9 8.64 -3.34 11.79
C ARG A 9 8.41 -2.72 10.42
N HIS A 10 9.02 -3.32 9.41
CA HIS A 10 8.85 -2.89 8.03
C HIS A 10 7.45 -3.17 7.51
N SER A 11 6.83 -2.18 6.87
CA SER A 11 5.63 -2.37 6.06
C SER A 11 5.98 -3.11 4.76
N PHE A 12 4.95 -3.55 4.02
CA PHE A 12 5.18 -4.17 2.70
C PHE A 12 5.86 -3.22 1.71
N SER A 13 5.48 -1.92 1.72
CA SER A 13 6.14 -0.89 0.92
C SER A 13 7.60 -0.67 1.33
N ASP A 14 7.89 -0.60 2.65
CA ASP A 14 9.27 -0.45 3.15
C ASP A 14 10.16 -1.62 2.74
N TRP A 15 9.62 -2.84 2.82
CA TRP A 15 10.36 -4.05 2.44
C TRP A 15 10.72 -4.00 0.95
N ILE A 16 9.77 -3.65 0.07
CA ILE A 16 10.04 -3.51 -1.37
C ILE A 16 11.09 -2.43 -1.62
N LEU A 17 10.88 -1.21 -1.08
CA LEU A 17 11.80 -0.09 -1.28
C LEU A 17 13.19 -0.38 -0.73
N GLY A 18 13.28 -1.03 0.43
CA GLY A 18 14.55 -1.45 1.02
C GLY A 18 15.33 -2.46 0.18
N ALA A 19 14.63 -3.40 -0.47
CA ALA A 19 15.24 -4.35 -1.39
C ALA A 19 15.69 -3.67 -2.70
N LEU A 20 14.84 -2.82 -3.27
CA LEU A 20 15.16 -2.05 -4.49
C LEU A 20 16.36 -1.12 -4.28
N ALA A 21 16.45 -0.44 -3.14
CA ALA A 21 17.57 0.42 -2.79
C ALA A 21 18.91 -0.33 -2.70
N LYS A 22 18.87 -1.64 -2.43
CA LYS A 22 20.03 -2.53 -2.41
C LYS A 22 20.31 -3.21 -3.76
N GLY A 23 19.52 -2.89 -4.80
CA GLY A 23 19.62 -3.55 -6.10
C GLY A 23 19.23 -5.04 -6.08
N GLN A 24 18.44 -5.47 -5.11
CA GLN A 24 18.04 -6.86 -4.96
C GLN A 24 16.85 -7.19 -5.86
N PHE A 25 16.90 -8.37 -6.48
CA PHE A 25 15.74 -8.94 -7.17
C PHE A 25 14.71 -9.42 -6.15
N ILE A 26 13.44 -9.06 -6.38
CA ILE A 26 12.33 -9.47 -5.50
C ILE A 26 11.20 -10.10 -6.31
N HIS A 27 10.64 -11.16 -5.75
CA HIS A 27 9.50 -11.87 -6.34
C HIS A 27 8.19 -11.29 -5.82
N LEU A 28 7.32 -10.85 -6.72
CA LEU A 28 6.01 -10.30 -6.39
C LEU A 28 4.91 -11.03 -7.18
N PHE A 29 3.83 -11.39 -6.48
CA PHE A 29 2.73 -12.14 -7.06
C PHE A 29 1.88 -11.31 -8.01
N LYS A 30 1.62 -11.84 -9.21
CA LYS A 30 0.70 -11.26 -10.21
C LYS A 30 -0.76 -11.65 -9.96
N ASP A 31 -0.98 -12.73 -9.25
CA ASP A 31 -2.29 -13.35 -8.98
C ASP A 31 -2.79 -13.15 -7.54
N VAL A 32 -2.10 -12.34 -6.74
CA VAL A 32 -2.55 -11.95 -5.39
C VAL A 32 -2.97 -10.50 -5.40
N PHE A 33 -4.28 -10.26 -5.28
CA PHE A 33 -4.90 -8.94 -5.40
C PHE A 33 -5.31 -8.36 -4.04
N TYR A 34 -5.35 -7.02 -3.95
CA TYR A 34 -5.80 -6.29 -2.77
C TYR A 34 -6.12 -4.83 -3.14
N SER A 35 -6.69 -4.08 -2.22
CA SER A 35 -6.98 -2.65 -2.38
C SER A 35 -6.19 -1.85 -1.33
N PRO A 36 -4.91 -1.51 -1.61
CA PRO A 36 -4.05 -0.81 -0.65
C PRO A 36 -4.48 0.64 -0.46
N ILE A 37 -4.33 1.16 0.76
CA ILE A 37 -4.54 2.56 1.09
C ILE A 37 -3.35 3.10 1.89
N TYR A 38 -2.97 4.35 1.64
CA TYR A 38 -1.93 5.06 2.38
C TYR A 38 -2.43 5.42 3.78
N ILE A 39 -1.62 5.19 4.81
CA ILE A 39 -2.02 5.36 6.22
C ILE A 39 -2.59 6.75 6.51
N PRO A 40 -1.98 7.88 6.12
CA PRO A 40 -2.58 9.21 6.32
C PRO A 40 -3.97 9.35 5.69
N LYS A 41 -4.20 8.76 4.51
CA LYS A 41 -5.52 8.78 3.86
C LYS A 41 -6.55 7.88 4.54
N LEU A 42 -6.11 6.77 5.14
CA LEU A 42 -6.96 5.96 6.01
C LEU A 42 -7.42 6.76 7.24
N ILE A 43 -6.50 7.50 7.88
CA ILE A 43 -6.79 8.33 9.06
C ILE A 43 -7.75 9.46 8.69
N GLU A 44 -7.47 10.19 7.59
CA GLU A 44 -8.32 11.27 7.08
C GLU A 44 -9.75 10.81 6.81
N ALA A 45 -9.91 9.69 6.10
CA ALA A 45 -11.22 9.13 5.79
C ALA A 45 -11.96 8.64 7.04
N THR A 46 -11.23 8.05 8.01
CA THR A 46 -11.81 7.62 9.29
C THR A 46 -12.32 8.83 10.08
N HIS A 47 -11.52 9.89 10.16
CA HIS A 47 -11.89 11.13 10.86
C HIS A 47 -13.12 11.79 10.22
N GLY A 48 -13.15 11.89 8.87
CA GLY A 48 -14.30 12.46 8.17
C GLY A 48 -15.61 11.67 8.41
N LEU A 49 -15.54 10.33 8.49
CA LEU A 49 -16.70 9.51 8.83
C LEU A 49 -17.21 9.80 10.26
N ILE A 50 -16.30 9.98 11.21
CA ILE A 50 -16.64 10.29 12.61
C ILE A 50 -17.28 11.68 12.69
N GLU A 51 -16.67 12.70 12.08
CA GLU A 51 -17.21 14.07 12.06
C GLU A 51 -18.59 14.17 11.40
N ALA A 52 -18.81 13.37 10.35
CA ALA A 52 -20.11 13.29 9.68
C ALA A 52 -21.14 12.41 10.42
N GLY A 53 -20.84 11.92 11.63
CA GLY A 53 -21.74 11.09 12.43
C GLY A 53 -22.13 9.77 11.76
N GLN A 54 -21.31 9.26 10.83
CA GLN A 54 -21.60 8.04 10.10
C GLN A 54 -21.49 6.81 11.02
N SER A 55 -22.36 5.84 10.80
CA SER A 55 -22.41 4.61 11.60
C SER A 55 -22.43 3.34 10.73
N GLY A 56 -22.05 2.22 11.35
CA GLY A 56 -22.01 0.93 10.69
C GLY A 56 -20.62 0.56 10.16
N VAL A 57 -20.53 -0.45 9.27
CA VAL A 57 -19.28 -0.98 8.73
C VAL A 57 -18.92 -0.27 7.43
N PHE A 58 -17.69 0.22 7.33
CA PHE A 58 -17.11 0.83 6.14
C PHE A 58 -15.80 0.15 5.75
N ASN A 59 -15.63 -0.14 4.48
CA ASN A 59 -14.33 -0.51 3.93
C ASN A 59 -13.59 0.77 3.53
N ILE A 60 -12.56 1.12 4.28
CA ILE A 60 -11.71 2.29 3.99
C ILE A 60 -10.48 1.79 3.25
N VAL A 61 -10.56 1.73 1.94
CA VAL A 61 -9.54 1.21 1.02
C VAL A 61 -9.48 2.06 -0.24
N SER A 62 -8.42 1.89 -1.06
CA SER A 62 -8.41 2.50 -2.40
C SER A 62 -9.55 1.98 -3.25
N GLY A 63 -9.96 2.78 -4.25
CA GLY A 63 -10.93 2.34 -5.26
C GLY A 63 -10.36 1.39 -6.30
N GLU A 64 -9.08 1.01 -6.17
CA GLU A 64 -8.37 0.20 -7.15
C GLU A 64 -8.08 -1.19 -6.58
N ARG A 65 -8.29 -2.20 -7.43
CA ARG A 65 -7.89 -3.58 -7.21
C ARG A 65 -6.61 -3.84 -8.00
N ILE A 66 -5.49 -4.04 -7.31
CA ILE A 66 -4.20 -4.30 -7.96
C ILE A 66 -3.52 -5.53 -7.38
N SER A 67 -2.64 -6.15 -8.17
CA SER A 67 -1.79 -7.23 -7.68
C SER A 67 -0.60 -6.70 -6.88
N LYS A 68 0.04 -7.59 -6.11
CA LYS A 68 1.30 -7.29 -5.42
C LYS A 68 2.38 -6.83 -6.39
N TYR A 69 2.45 -7.44 -7.58
CA TYR A 69 3.37 -7.06 -8.63
C TYR A 69 3.09 -5.66 -9.19
N GLN A 70 1.82 -5.36 -9.51
CA GLN A 70 1.42 -4.03 -9.99
C GLN A 70 1.75 -2.93 -8.96
N PHE A 71 1.54 -3.20 -7.67
CA PHE A 71 1.94 -2.27 -6.61
C PHE A 71 3.46 -2.01 -6.61
N GLY A 72 4.28 -3.05 -6.82
CA GLY A 72 5.73 -2.91 -6.99
C GLY A 72 6.10 -2.04 -8.18
N ILE A 73 5.43 -2.21 -9.34
CA ILE A 73 5.62 -1.37 -10.53
C ILE A 73 5.33 0.10 -10.22
N HIS A 74 4.23 0.40 -9.53
CA HIS A 74 3.91 1.77 -9.11
C HIS A 74 4.98 2.35 -8.16
N LEU A 75 5.50 1.54 -7.23
CA LEU A 75 6.62 1.96 -6.36
C LEU A 75 7.87 2.29 -7.19
N CYS A 76 8.27 1.43 -8.12
CA CYS A 76 9.41 1.71 -9.00
C CYS A 76 9.22 3.02 -9.77
N SER A 77 8.04 3.22 -10.37
CA SER A 77 7.73 4.43 -11.13
C SER A 77 7.80 5.71 -10.29
N VAL A 78 7.30 5.70 -9.05
CA VAL A 78 7.26 6.89 -8.19
C VAL A 78 8.60 7.17 -7.53
N PHE A 79 9.33 6.12 -7.10
CA PHE A 79 10.58 6.27 -6.36
C PHE A 79 11.84 6.21 -7.25
N GLY A 80 11.68 6.06 -8.58
CA GLY A 80 12.78 6.07 -9.54
C GLY A 80 13.64 4.81 -9.52
N TYR A 81 13.08 3.64 -9.16
CA TYR A 81 13.77 2.37 -9.20
C TYR A 81 13.52 1.62 -10.52
N GLU A 82 14.43 0.70 -10.85
CA GLU A 82 14.35 -0.09 -12.06
C GLU A 82 13.36 -1.25 -11.92
N GLU A 83 12.33 -1.29 -12.78
CA GLU A 83 11.32 -2.35 -12.79
C GLU A 83 11.91 -3.76 -13.05
N ARG A 84 13.09 -3.85 -13.71
CA ARG A 84 13.76 -5.13 -13.96
C ARG A 84 14.15 -5.90 -12.69
N LEU A 85 14.20 -5.22 -11.54
CA LEU A 85 14.43 -5.85 -10.23
C LEU A 85 13.19 -6.59 -9.70
N LEU A 86 12.00 -6.35 -10.30
CA LEU A 86 10.76 -7.02 -9.93
C LEU A 86 10.55 -8.27 -10.77
N ILE A 87 10.63 -9.42 -10.13
CA ILE A 87 10.39 -10.71 -10.79
C ILE A 87 8.92 -11.10 -10.59
N PRO A 88 8.13 -11.20 -11.67
CA PRO A 88 6.76 -11.67 -11.56
C PRO A 88 6.71 -13.12 -11.11
N SER A 89 5.87 -13.43 -10.14
CA SER A 89 5.62 -14.78 -9.64
C SER A 89 4.13 -15.05 -9.48
N TYR A 90 3.78 -16.30 -9.24
CA TYR A 90 2.40 -16.74 -9.06
C TYR A 90 2.28 -17.55 -7.78
N LEU A 91 1.24 -17.29 -7.01
CA LEU A 91 0.89 -18.08 -5.82
C LEU A 91 0.21 -19.39 -6.26
N SER A 92 -0.58 -19.34 -7.32
CA SER A 92 -1.21 -20.52 -7.93
C SER A 92 -0.13 -21.50 -8.42
N GLY A 93 -0.20 -22.74 -7.93
CA GLY A 93 0.77 -23.78 -8.28
C GLY A 93 2.03 -23.84 -7.40
N SER A 94 2.06 -23.11 -6.30
CA SER A 94 3.14 -23.18 -5.31
C SER A 94 2.73 -24.07 -4.13
N ASP A 95 3.00 -25.36 -4.23
CA ASP A 95 2.66 -26.36 -3.19
C ASP A 95 3.41 -26.16 -1.86
N SER A 96 4.46 -25.35 -1.86
CA SER A 96 5.31 -25.10 -0.68
C SER A 96 4.82 -23.95 0.21
N LEU A 97 3.82 -23.17 -0.22
CA LEU A 97 3.31 -22.04 0.53
C LEU A 97 1.99 -22.37 1.24
N VAL A 98 1.84 -21.84 2.43
CA VAL A 98 0.56 -21.91 3.16
C VAL A 98 -0.56 -21.32 2.29
N ALA A 99 -1.70 -22.00 2.23
CA ALA A 99 -2.88 -21.54 1.50
C ALA A 99 -3.28 -20.12 1.93
N ARG A 100 -3.31 -19.19 0.98
CA ARG A 100 -3.66 -17.79 1.21
C ARG A 100 -4.72 -17.35 0.20
N PRO A 101 -5.63 -16.44 0.58
CA PRO A 101 -6.55 -15.86 -0.38
C PRO A 101 -5.80 -15.18 -1.53
N MET A 102 -6.22 -15.45 -2.76
CA MET A 102 -5.67 -14.81 -3.95
C MET A 102 -6.28 -13.41 -4.17
N ASP A 103 -7.48 -13.18 -3.68
CA ASP A 103 -8.17 -11.89 -3.79
C ASP A 103 -8.64 -11.41 -2.41
N MET A 104 -8.03 -10.33 -1.96
CA MET A 104 -8.34 -9.63 -0.71
C MET A 104 -8.78 -8.19 -1.01
N SER A 105 -9.20 -7.92 -2.23
CA SER A 105 -9.70 -6.60 -2.59
C SER A 105 -11.08 -6.35 -1.97
N LEU A 106 -11.35 -5.10 -1.65
CA LEU A 106 -12.59 -4.63 -1.06
C LEU A 106 -13.17 -3.48 -1.86
N SER A 107 -14.50 -3.39 -1.90
CA SER A 107 -15.18 -2.23 -2.47
C SER A 107 -15.30 -1.11 -1.45
N ASN A 108 -14.98 0.13 -1.87
CA ASN A 108 -15.15 1.34 -1.08
C ASN A 108 -16.39 2.16 -1.50
N ASN A 109 -17.34 1.55 -2.22
CA ASN A 109 -18.50 2.27 -2.75
C ASN A 109 -19.31 2.97 -1.66
N LYS A 110 -19.52 2.32 -0.51
CA LYS A 110 -20.23 2.92 0.63
C LYS A 110 -19.51 4.19 1.13
N LEU A 111 -18.19 4.19 1.21
CA LEU A 111 -17.39 5.37 1.57
C LEU A 111 -17.57 6.49 0.56
N LYS A 112 -17.51 6.19 -0.73
CA LYS A 112 -17.71 7.17 -1.81
C LYS A 112 -19.10 7.83 -1.77
N CYS A 113 -20.14 7.06 -1.41
CA CYS A 113 -21.51 7.60 -1.30
C CYS A 113 -21.69 8.57 -0.13
N CYS A 114 -20.81 8.57 0.87
CA CYS A 114 -20.93 9.48 2.02
C CYS A 114 -20.33 10.87 1.75
N ASP A 115 -19.55 11.04 0.68
CA ASP A 115 -18.86 12.31 0.30
C ASP A 115 -18.05 12.98 1.43
N VAL A 116 -17.59 12.18 2.40
CA VAL A 116 -16.85 12.69 3.58
C VAL A 116 -15.34 12.69 3.38
N ALA A 117 -14.84 11.88 2.44
CA ALA A 117 -13.42 11.81 2.11
C ALA A 117 -13.21 11.25 0.69
N SER A 118 -12.36 11.90 -0.06
CA SER A 118 -11.86 11.38 -1.33
C SER A 118 -10.62 10.53 -1.10
N VAL A 119 -10.68 9.24 -1.45
CA VAL A 119 -9.49 8.39 -1.47
C VAL A 119 -8.87 8.46 -2.86
N PRO A 120 -7.69 9.06 -3.02
CA PRO A 120 -7.03 9.22 -4.31
C PRO A 120 -6.65 7.87 -4.94
N CYS A 121 -6.23 7.89 -6.21
CA CYS A 121 -5.65 6.71 -6.84
C CYS A 121 -4.32 6.31 -6.16
N ILE A 122 -3.93 5.06 -6.34
CA ILE A 122 -2.73 4.49 -5.68
C ILE A 122 -1.48 5.29 -6.03
N ARG A 123 -1.34 5.73 -7.28
CA ARG A 123 -0.20 6.52 -7.72
C ARG A 123 -0.08 7.82 -6.92
N THR A 124 -1.16 8.59 -6.80
CA THR A 124 -1.18 9.84 -6.02
C THR A 124 -0.85 9.60 -4.53
N MET A 125 -1.34 8.49 -3.96
CA MET A 125 -1.01 8.13 -2.59
C MET A 125 0.47 7.75 -2.41
N LEU A 126 1.09 7.12 -3.41
CA LEU A 126 2.53 6.82 -3.40
C LEU A 126 3.38 8.08 -3.60
N GLU A 127 2.94 9.01 -4.42
CA GLU A 127 3.58 10.33 -4.58
C GLU A 127 3.56 11.12 -3.25
N ALA A 128 2.45 11.09 -2.52
CA ALA A 128 2.36 11.65 -1.17
C ALA A 128 3.32 10.94 -0.20
N MET A 129 3.38 9.59 -0.24
CA MET A 129 4.33 8.82 0.56
C MET A 129 5.79 9.18 0.24
N ALA A 130 6.11 9.44 -1.02
CA ALA A 130 7.46 9.85 -1.42
C ALA A 130 7.80 11.24 -0.88
N ALA A 131 6.85 12.18 -0.89
CA ALA A 131 7.02 13.52 -0.31
C ALA A 131 7.22 13.49 1.22
N ASP A 132 6.59 12.54 1.91
CA ASP A 132 6.71 12.36 3.37
C ASP A 132 7.99 11.63 3.81
N ARG A 133 8.89 11.28 2.88
CA ARG A 133 10.10 10.49 3.16
C ARG A 133 11.03 11.15 4.16
N ASP A 134 11.24 12.45 4.03
CA ASP A 134 12.16 13.21 4.90
C ASP A 134 11.64 13.29 6.34
N VAL A 135 10.31 13.42 6.51
CA VAL A 135 9.65 13.40 7.82
C VAL A 135 9.84 12.02 8.48
N ALA A 136 9.65 10.94 7.72
CA ALA A 136 9.83 9.58 8.22
C ALA A 136 11.29 9.30 8.61
N GLU A 137 12.26 9.85 7.88
CA GLU A 137 13.68 9.71 8.21
C GLU A 137 14.07 10.51 9.47
N LEU A 138 13.50 11.69 9.65
CA LEU A 138 13.63 12.49 10.87
C LEU A 138 13.08 11.75 12.10
N LEU A 139 11.90 11.18 12.02
CA LEU A 139 11.29 10.41 13.11
C LEU A 139 12.15 9.19 13.49
N ARG A 140 12.73 8.47 12.53
CA ARG A 140 13.64 7.35 12.77
C ARG A 140 14.95 7.75 13.48
N ARG A 141 15.37 9.00 13.37
CA ARG A 141 16.56 9.53 14.06
C ARG A 141 16.30 9.90 15.52
N VAL A 142 15.06 10.31 15.84
CA VAL A 142 14.66 10.71 17.20
C VAL A 142 14.45 9.48 18.11
N GLU A 143 14.13 8.31 17.53
CA GLU A 143 13.90 7.05 18.26
C GLU A 143 15.22 6.25 18.54
N ARG A 144 16.39 6.77 18.20
CA ARG A 144 17.72 6.19 18.51
C ARG A 144 18.39 6.87 19.69
#